data_bef46d8669ea5e51a60a8e9de7aa4d42
#
_entry.id   bef46d8669ea5e51a60a8e9de7aa4d42
#
_cell.length_a   1.000
_cell.length_b   1.000
_cell.length_c   1.000
_cell.angle_alpha   90.00
_cell.angle_beta   90.00
_cell.angle_gamma   90.00
#
_symmetry.space_group_name_H-M   'P 1'
#
loop_
_entity.id
_entity.type
_entity.pdbx_description
1 polymer ?
#
loop_
_entity_poly.entity_id
_entity_poly.type
_entity_poly.pdbx_seq_one_letter_code
_entity_poly.pdbx_strand_id
1 'polypeptide(L)'
;MIQENLRNVAIIAHVDHGKTTLVDQMLKQSGAFRANQQVAERVMDSGDIERERGITILAKNCSCEYNGVKINIVDTPGHADFGGEVERVLKMVNGVILLVDAAEGPMPQTRFVLSKALELGHRVIVVINKIDRPDQRIHEVIDEVLELLMDLNATDEQLDSPMLFCSGRQGTASYSPDVPGKDLRPLFDTILEYIPAPEQNVDAPFQMLVSSIDYNEFVGRIAIGRIERGVIRQNEEIAVCNYHEPDAPAKKAKAVSMYEFEGLQRVPVTEAEAGSIIAMSGIGDITIGDTICAPSCVEPIEFVKISAPTMEMTFSVNDGPFAGREGKFVTSRQIRERLYRETLKDVSLRVSDLEGATDSFNVAGRGEMSLSILIETMRREGYEFQVSPPRVLYQTINGQKCEPIERLVADVPADAVGAVIEKLSARKGELQQMEPIGKRTRLEFLVPARGLFGYRNEFLTDTKGEGIMASVFDSYAPYKGDLSRRNTGSLVSFETGESITYGLFNAQERGQLFIGAGVPVYAGMVVGVSPKQEDITVNVCKKKQLTNTRAAGSDDALRLVPPRKLSLEQCLEFLADDELLEVTPKSLRIRKRILDHERRMKAAHGKSAK
;
A
#
# COMPACT_ATOMS: atom_id res chain seq x y z
N MET A 1 -22.45 15.67 -27.15
CA MET A 1 -23.38 16.27 -26.17
C MET A 1 -22.73 16.18 -24.80
N ILE A 2 -23.03 17.05 -23.86
CA ILE A 2 -22.52 17.02 -22.48
C ILE A 2 -23.56 16.31 -21.62
N GLN A 3 -23.13 15.33 -20.81
CA GLN A 3 -24.02 14.59 -19.92
C GLN A 3 -24.19 15.35 -18.60
N GLU A 4 -25.05 16.35 -18.58
CA GLU A 4 -25.20 17.27 -17.45
C GLU A 4 -25.60 16.58 -16.13
N ASN A 5 -26.25 15.41 -16.21
CA ASN A 5 -26.74 14.64 -15.06
C ASN A 5 -25.68 13.73 -14.42
N LEU A 6 -24.39 13.86 -14.81
CA LEU A 6 -23.33 13.01 -14.30
C LEU A 6 -22.09 13.84 -13.92
N ARG A 7 -21.44 13.47 -12.82
CA ARG A 7 -20.12 13.95 -12.44
C ARG A 7 -19.25 12.77 -12.00
N ASN A 8 -18.02 12.73 -12.47
CA ASN A 8 -17.04 11.73 -12.07
C ASN A 8 -15.91 12.43 -11.32
N VAL A 9 -15.73 12.14 -10.03
CA VAL A 9 -14.73 12.77 -9.17
C VAL A 9 -13.88 11.74 -8.46
N ALA A 10 -12.58 12.03 -8.30
CA ALA A 10 -11.70 11.25 -7.44
C ALA A 10 -11.38 12.03 -6.17
N ILE A 11 -11.20 11.33 -5.05
CA ILE A 11 -10.77 11.95 -3.79
C ILE A 11 -9.32 11.61 -3.53
N ILE A 12 -8.48 12.63 -3.48
CA ILE A 12 -7.06 12.57 -3.18
C ILE A 12 -6.84 13.04 -1.75
N ALA A 13 -6.21 12.21 -0.92
CA ALA A 13 -5.90 12.58 0.44
C ALA A 13 -4.67 11.83 0.94
N HIS A 14 -3.95 12.42 1.89
CA HIS A 14 -3.00 11.67 2.70
C HIS A 14 -3.74 10.72 3.65
N VAL A 15 -3.00 9.70 4.14
CA VAL A 15 -3.47 8.81 5.20
C VAL A 15 -3.94 9.64 6.40
N ASP A 16 -5.05 9.26 7.00
CA ASP A 16 -5.67 9.93 8.16
C ASP A 16 -6.20 11.36 7.93
N HIS A 17 -6.12 11.96 6.73
CA HIS A 17 -6.76 13.27 6.46
C HIS A 17 -8.30 13.23 6.46
N GLY A 18 -8.90 12.04 6.63
CA GLY A 18 -10.35 11.87 6.84
C GLY A 18 -11.14 11.60 5.56
N LYS A 19 -10.50 11.07 4.51
CA LYS A 19 -11.11 10.71 3.22
C LYS A 19 -12.35 9.83 3.39
N THR A 20 -12.19 8.69 4.04
CA THR A 20 -13.29 7.73 4.25
C THR A 20 -14.42 8.34 5.05
N THR A 21 -14.11 9.14 6.07
CA THR A 21 -15.12 9.83 6.90
C THR A 21 -15.92 10.83 6.08
N LEU A 22 -15.27 11.59 5.19
CA LEU A 22 -15.95 12.54 4.31
C LEU A 22 -16.87 11.83 3.32
N VAL A 23 -16.40 10.77 2.67
CA VAL A 23 -17.23 9.97 1.73
C VAL A 23 -18.42 9.34 2.43
N ASP A 24 -18.23 8.79 3.64
CA ASP A 24 -19.34 8.26 4.45
C ASP A 24 -20.42 9.32 4.71
N GLN A 25 -20.02 10.56 5.01
CA GLN A 25 -20.96 11.66 5.22
C GLN A 25 -21.63 12.11 3.92
N MET A 26 -20.90 12.12 2.80
CA MET A 26 -21.49 12.40 1.49
C MET A 26 -22.59 11.37 1.15
N LEU A 27 -22.29 10.07 1.32
CA LEU A 27 -23.26 9.01 1.09
C LEU A 27 -24.48 9.07 2.04
N LYS A 28 -24.27 9.46 3.29
CA LYS A 28 -25.38 9.64 4.27
C LYS A 28 -26.28 10.81 3.91
N GLN A 29 -25.69 11.96 3.57
CA GLN A 29 -26.45 13.19 3.31
C GLN A 29 -27.12 13.21 1.93
N SER A 30 -26.61 12.47 0.95
CA SER A 30 -27.24 12.28 -0.35
C SER A 30 -28.44 11.32 -0.34
N GLY A 31 -28.71 10.65 0.79
CA GLY A 31 -29.80 9.70 0.89
C GLY A 31 -29.54 8.32 0.29
N ALA A 32 -28.27 8.01 -0.02
CA ALA A 32 -27.85 6.70 -0.56
C ALA A 32 -28.13 5.53 0.41
N PHE A 33 -28.35 5.83 1.70
CA PHE A 33 -28.73 4.84 2.72
C PHE A 33 -30.21 5.01 3.15
N ARG A 34 -30.88 3.89 3.37
CA ARG A 34 -32.25 3.92 3.93
C ARG A 34 -32.21 4.46 5.37
N ALA A 35 -33.24 5.25 5.76
CA ALA A 35 -33.32 5.96 7.04
C ALA A 35 -33.13 5.06 8.30
N ASN A 36 -33.37 3.75 8.20
CA ASN A 36 -33.23 2.78 9.29
C ASN A 36 -32.04 1.83 9.16
N GLN A 37 -31.12 2.05 8.21
CA GLN A 37 -29.97 1.22 8.03
C GLN A 37 -28.87 1.67 9.01
N GLN A 38 -28.56 0.86 10.02
CA GLN A 38 -27.35 1.06 10.83
C GLN A 38 -26.14 0.77 9.95
N VAL A 39 -25.47 1.82 9.51
CA VAL A 39 -24.25 1.72 8.71
C VAL A 39 -23.07 1.80 9.65
N ALA A 40 -22.19 0.81 9.57
CA ALA A 40 -20.93 0.85 10.31
C ALA A 40 -20.10 2.07 9.89
N GLU A 41 -19.36 2.66 10.79
CA GLU A 41 -18.42 3.71 10.44
C GLU A 41 -17.35 3.17 9.50
N ARG A 42 -16.84 4.00 8.57
CA ARG A 42 -15.86 3.66 7.53
C ARG A 42 -16.35 2.60 6.53
N VAL A 43 -17.50 2.87 5.95
CA VAL A 43 -18.17 1.95 5.00
C VAL A 43 -17.31 1.68 3.75
N MET A 44 -16.50 2.63 3.31
CA MET A 44 -15.57 2.45 2.18
C MET A 44 -14.39 1.56 2.54
N ASP A 45 -13.89 1.56 3.77
CA ASP A 45 -12.83 0.66 4.21
C ASP A 45 -13.41 -0.70 4.62
N SER A 46 -13.81 -1.50 3.63
CA SER A 46 -14.45 -2.80 3.86
C SER A 46 -13.48 -3.88 4.37
N GLY A 47 -12.18 -3.72 4.17
CA GLY A 47 -11.13 -4.61 4.65
C GLY A 47 -10.74 -4.32 6.09
N ASP A 48 -10.61 -5.36 6.93
CA ASP A 48 -10.14 -5.18 8.32
C ASP A 48 -8.74 -4.57 8.37
N ILE A 49 -7.88 -4.89 7.40
CA ILE A 49 -6.53 -4.34 7.28
C ILE A 49 -6.56 -2.85 6.93
N GLU A 50 -7.45 -2.43 6.02
CA GLU A 50 -7.66 -1.02 5.67
C GLU A 50 -8.12 -0.21 6.88
N ARG A 51 -9.09 -0.75 7.65
CA ARG A 51 -9.59 -0.10 8.87
C ARG A 51 -8.54 0.04 9.97
N GLU A 52 -7.73 -1.00 10.19
CA GLU A 52 -6.70 -0.99 11.23
C GLU A 52 -5.53 -0.08 10.88
N ARG A 53 -5.16 -0.01 9.58
CA ARG A 53 -4.04 0.80 9.10
C ARG A 53 -4.45 2.21 8.71
N GLY A 54 -5.75 2.48 8.59
CA GLY A 54 -6.28 3.77 8.14
C GLY A 54 -5.99 4.10 6.67
N ILE A 55 -5.57 3.12 5.86
CA ILE A 55 -5.18 3.31 4.45
C ILE A 55 -6.17 2.65 3.51
N THR A 56 -6.45 3.28 2.37
CA THR A 56 -7.11 2.64 1.24
C THR A 56 -6.09 1.82 0.45
N ILE A 57 -6.34 0.54 0.29
CA ILE A 57 -5.46 -0.40 -0.43
C ILE A 57 -5.89 -0.51 -1.89
N LEU A 58 -7.20 -0.67 -2.11
CA LEU A 58 -7.78 -0.80 -3.45
C LEU A 58 -8.72 0.38 -3.73
N ALA A 59 -8.63 0.91 -4.95
CA ALA A 59 -9.58 1.91 -5.43
C ALA A 59 -11.00 1.35 -5.40
N LYS A 60 -11.93 2.11 -4.83
CA LYS A 60 -13.34 1.74 -4.74
C LYS A 60 -14.20 2.79 -5.42
N ASN A 61 -15.24 2.30 -6.08
CA ASN A 61 -16.21 3.15 -6.73
C ASN A 61 -17.49 3.16 -5.90
N CYS A 62 -18.01 4.35 -5.67
CA CYS A 62 -19.35 4.55 -5.13
C CYS A 62 -20.04 5.70 -5.88
N SER A 63 -21.33 5.86 -5.68
CA SER A 63 -22.06 6.99 -6.23
C SER A 63 -23.07 7.53 -5.24
N CYS A 64 -23.37 8.80 -5.39
CA CYS A 64 -24.47 9.44 -4.70
C CYS A 64 -25.26 10.31 -5.68
N GLU A 65 -26.47 10.69 -5.32
CA GLU A 65 -27.32 11.55 -6.13
C GLU A 65 -27.57 12.87 -5.38
N TYR A 66 -27.36 13.98 -6.06
CA TYR A 66 -27.68 15.29 -5.51
C TYR A 66 -28.31 16.19 -6.58
N ASN A 67 -29.50 16.75 -6.27
CA ASN A 67 -30.27 17.58 -7.19
C ASN A 67 -30.56 16.92 -8.56
N GLY A 68 -30.72 15.59 -8.61
CA GLY A 68 -30.97 14.84 -9.84
C GLY A 68 -29.71 14.57 -10.67
N VAL A 69 -28.51 14.90 -10.14
CA VAL A 69 -27.22 14.61 -10.76
C VAL A 69 -26.57 13.45 -10.02
N LYS A 70 -26.16 12.42 -10.76
CA LYS A 70 -25.37 11.30 -10.23
C LYS A 70 -23.90 11.72 -10.11
N ILE A 71 -23.34 11.61 -8.92
CA ILE A 71 -21.94 11.88 -8.64
C ILE A 71 -21.24 10.54 -8.37
N ASN A 72 -20.43 10.09 -9.31
CA ASN A 72 -19.54 8.95 -9.11
C ASN A 72 -18.31 9.41 -8.36
N ILE A 73 -18.01 8.74 -7.26
CA ILE A 73 -16.86 9.02 -6.40
C ILE A 73 -15.92 7.83 -6.49
N VAL A 74 -14.70 8.08 -6.94
CA VAL A 74 -13.65 7.07 -6.98
C VAL A 74 -12.68 7.35 -5.84
N ASP A 75 -12.61 6.42 -4.91
CA ASP A 75 -11.66 6.48 -3.80
C ASP A 75 -10.27 6.07 -4.28
N THR A 76 -9.26 6.92 -4.06
CA THR A 76 -7.90 6.66 -4.53
C THR A 76 -7.01 6.16 -3.39
N PRO A 77 -6.15 5.15 -3.64
CA PRO A 77 -5.11 4.81 -2.70
C PRO A 77 -4.21 6.01 -2.39
N GLY A 78 -3.90 6.22 -1.12
CA GLY A 78 -3.06 7.35 -0.68
C GLY A 78 -1.57 7.03 -0.65
N HIS A 79 -1.15 5.77 -0.82
CA HIS A 79 0.25 5.36 -0.69
C HIS A 79 0.95 5.27 -2.05
N ALA A 80 2.21 5.70 -2.09
CA ALA A 80 3.01 5.76 -3.33
C ALA A 80 3.19 4.39 -4.02
N ASP A 81 3.20 3.28 -3.27
CA ASP A 81 3.29 1.92 -3.84
C ASP A 81 2.13 1.59 -4.79
N PHE A 82 1.01 2.32 -4.68
CA PHE A 82 -0.17 2.19 -5.54
C PHE A 82 -0.25 3.25 -6.64
N GLY A 83 0.85 3.94 -6.95
CA GLY A 83 0.89 5.05 -7.90
C GLY A 83 0.29 4.73 -9.28
N GLY A 84 0.50 3.52 -9.78
CA GLY A 84 -0.11 3.09 -11.05
C GLY A 84 -1.64 2.93 -10.97
N GLU A 85 -2.22 2.67 -9.80
CA GLU A 85 -3.68 2.65 -9.61
C GLU A 85 -4.25 4.06 -9.58
N VAL A 86 -3.55 4.97 -8.94
CA VAL A 86 -3.91 6.39 -8.90
C VAL A 86 -4.04 6.96 -10.31
N GLU A 87 -3.05 6.74 -11.17
CA GLU A 87 -3.06 7.25 -12.54
C GLU A 87 -4.23 6.69 -13.36
N ARG A 88 -4.56 5.42 -13.19
CA ARG A 88 -5.71 4.80 -13.86
C ARG A 88 -7.05 5.35 -13.35
N VAL A 89 -7.15 5.58 -12.03
CA VAL A 89 -8.34 6.19 -11.43
C VAL A 89 -8.53 7.61 -11.97
N LEU A 90 -7.47 8.39 -12.05
CA LEU A 90 -7.53 9.75 -12.56
C LEU A 90 -8.02 9.81 -14.01
N LYS A 91 -7.71 8.83 -14.85
CA LYS A 91 -8.26 8.75 -16.22
C LYS A 91 -9.78 8.51 -16.28
N MET A 92 -10.38 7.96 -15.22
CA MET A 92 -11.85 7.72 -15.18
C MET A 92 -12.66 8.94 -14.76
N VAL A 93 -12.02 9.98 -14.21
CA VAL A 93 -12.71 11.12 -13.60
C VAL A 93 -12.55 12.40 -14.41
N ASN A 94 -13.38 13.39 -14.11
CA ASN A 94 -13.36 14.71 -14.76
C ASN A 94 -12.79 15.81 -13.85
N GLY A 95 -12.58 15.47 -12.57
CA GLY A 95 -11.98 16.38 -11.60
C GLY A 95 -11.66 15.66 -10.31
N VAL A 96 -10.94 16.35 -9.44
CA VAL A 96 -10.41 15.79 -8.19
C VAL A 96 -10.77 16.67 -6.99
N ILE A 97 -11.00 16.01 -5.87
CA ILE A 97 -11.14 16.66 -4.57
C ILE A 97 -9.84 16.41 -3.81
N LEU A 98 -9.09 17.47 -3.55
CA LEU A 98 -7.88 17.43 -2.74
C LEU A 98 -8.24 17.67 -1.28
N LEU A 99 -8.15 16.63 -0.44
CA LEU A 99 -8.44 16.70 0.97
C LEU A 99 -7.18 16.91 1.79
N VAL A 100 -7.11 17.99 2.57
CA VAL A 100 -5.97 18.38 3.39
C VAL A 100 -6.41 18.55 4.84
N ASP A 101 -5.64 18.03 5.80
CA ASP A 101 -5.88 18.22 7.23
C ASP A 101 -5.53 19.65 7.65
N ALA A 102 -6.44 20.31 8.38
CA ALA A 102 -6.27 21.70 8.83
C ALA A 102 -5.11 21.93 9.82
N ALA A 103 -4.59 20.87 10.44
CA ALA A 103 -3.46 20.95 11.35
C ALA A 103 -2.15 20.49 10.71
N GLU A 104 -2.19 19.45 9.88
CA GLU A 104 -1.00 18.84 9.29
C GLU A 104 -0.55 19.52 7.98
N GLY A 105 -1.51 20.02 7.20
CA GLY A 105 -1.24 20.61 5.90
C GLY A 105 -1.02 19.56 4.78
N PRO A 106 -0.56 19.97 3.59
CA PRO A 106 -0.31 19.08 2.47
C PRO A 106 0.94 18.21 2.71
N MET A 107 0.79 16.89 2.57
CA MET A 107 1.81 15.90 2.83
C MET A 107 2.52 15.42 1.55
N PRO A 108 3.79 14.91 1.61
CA PRO A 108 4.57 14.50 0.43
C PRO A 108 3.88 13.49 -0.48
N GLN A 109 3.09 12.57 0.07
CA GLN A 109 2.34 11.59 -0.72
C GLN A 109 1.27 12.25 -1.60
N THR A 110 0.63 13.30 -1.09
CA THR A 110 -0.38 14.08 -1.80
C THR A 110 0.23 14.75 -3.04
N ARG A 111 1.49 15.19 -2.96
CA ARG A 111 2.22 15.85 -4.05
C ARG A 111 2.26 15.01 -5.33
N PHE A 112 2.59 13.73 -5.22
CA PHE A 112 2.66 12.83 -6.38
C PHE A 112 1.29 12.67 -7.08
N VAL A 113 0.24 12.42 -6.31
CA VAL A 113 -1.11 12.21 -6.85
C VAL A 113 -1.66 13.50 -7.47
N LEU A 114 -1.42 14.63 -6.79
CA LEU A 114 -1.83 15.95 -7.27
C LEU A 114 -1.08 16.34 -8.55
N SER A 115 0.23 16.10 -8.64
CA SER A 115 1.00 16.34 -9.87
C SER A 115 0.40 15.61 -11.06
N LYS A 116 0.04 14.34 -10.89
CA LYS A 116 -0.60 13.56 -11.96
C LYS A 116 -1.99 14.09 -12.34
N ALA A 117 -2.76 14.56 -11.38
CA ALA A 117 -4.05 15.17 -11.66
C ALA A 117 -3.91 16.49 -12.45
N LEU A 118 -2.94 17.33 -12.09
CA LEU A 118 -2.66 18.59 -12.78
C LEU A 118 -2.13 18.35 -14.20
N GLU A 119 -1.20 17.39 -14.38
CA GLU A 119 -0.68 16.98 -15.70
C GLU A 119 -1.79 16.52 -16.66
N LEU A 120 -2.83 15.85 -16.13
CA LEU A 120 -4.01 15.42 -16.90
C LEU A 120 -5.02 16.54 -17.15
N GLY A 121 -4.75 17.76 -16.65
CA GLY A 121 -5.62 18.91 -16.82
C GLY A 121 -6.90 18.87 -15.98
N HIS A 122 -6.94 18.07 -14.92
CA HIS A 122 -8.12 18.00 -14.05
C HIS A 122 -8.34 19.28 -13.26
N ARG A 123 -9.60 19.64 -13.08
CA ARG A 123 -10.02 20.67 -12.13
C ARG A 123 -9.91 20.12 -10.70
N VAL A 124 -9.42 20.96 -9.80
CA VAL A 124 -9.15 20.58 -8.40
C VAL A 124 -10.10 21.38 -7.49
N ILE A 125 -10.80 20.70 -6.59
CA ILE A 125 -11.50 21.32 -5.47
C ILE A 125 -10.65 21.05 -4.23
N VAL A 126 -10.21 22.08 -3.54
CA VAL A 126 -9.44 21.95 -2.30
C VAL A 126 -10.40 21.90 -1.13
N VAL A 127 -10.28 20.88 -0.28
CA VAL A 127 -11.09 20.72 0.93
C VAL A 127 -10.18 20.66 2.14
N ILE A 128 -10.16 21.72 2.93
CA ILE A 128 -9.46 21.75 4.21
C ILE A 128 -10.35 21.12 5.27
N ASN A 129 -9.97 19.93 5.72
CA ASN A 129 -10.77 19.10 6.61
C ASN A 129 -10.29 19.16 8.05
N LYS A 130 -11.12 18.68 8.97
CA LYS A 130 -10.87 18.66 10.40
C LYS A 130 -10.70 20.06 11.03
N ILE A 131 -11.45 21.04 10.52
CA ILE A 131 -11.45 22.41 11.07
C ILE A 131 -11.96 22.48 12.51
N ASP A 132 -12.56 21.41 13.00
CA ASP A 132 -13.03 21.22 14.39
C ASP A 132 -11.89 20.85 15.38
N ARG A 133 -10.66 20.63 14.90
CA ARG A 133 -9.50 20.37 15.76
C ARG A 133 -9.05 21.63 16.51
N PRO A 134 -8.65 21.53 17.79
CA PRO A 134 -8.17 22.68 18.55
C PRO A 134 -6.80 23.19 18.10
N ASP A 135 -6.01 22.36 17.44
CA ASP A 135 -4.65 22.63 16.92
C ASP A 135 -4.65 23.00 15.42
N GLN A 136 -5.80 23.34 14.86
CA GLN A 136 -5.92 23.75 13.46
C GLN A 136 -5.17 25.07 13.19
N ARG A 137 -4.58 25.18 11.99
CA ARG A 137 -3.82 26.35 11.47
C ARG A 137 -4.26 26.68 10.03
N ILE A 138 -5.54 26.87 9.84
CA ILE A 138 -6.21 26.94 8.53
C ILE A 138 -5.53 27.93 7.58
N HIS A 139 -5.20 29.16 8.04
CA HIS A 139 -4.60 30.18 7.18
C HIS A 139 -3.22 29.76 6.68
N GLU A 140 -2.39 29.17 7.52
CA GLU A 140 -1.08 28.66 7.12
C GLU A 140 -1.23 27.50 6.11
N VAL A 141 -2.22 26.62 6.31
CA VAL A 141 -2.50 25.50 5.41
C VAL A 141 -2.99 25.96 4.04
N ILE A 142 -3.76 27.06 3.97
CA ILE A 142 -4.15 27.69 2.69
C ILE A 142 -2.89 28.11 1.91
N ASP A 143 -1.96 28.80 2.57
CA ASP A 143 -0.73 29.27 1.95
C ASP A 143 0.13 28.07 1.49
N GLU A 144 0.27 27.02 2.32
CA GLU A 144 1.00 25.81 1.98
C GLU A 144 0.39 25.04 0.78
N VAL A 145 -0.93 25.04 0.63
CA VAL A 145 -1.61 24.43 -0.52
C VAL A 145 -1.36 25.24 -1.78
N LEU A 146 -1.42 26.56 -1.70
CA LEU A 146 -1.11 27.45 -2.85
C LEU A 146 0.35 27.31 -3.27
N GLU A 147 1.29 27.27 -2.31
CA GLU A 147 2.70 27.00 -2.60
C GLU A 147 2.89 25.64 -3.28
N LEU A 148 2.20 24.59 -2.80
CA LEU A 148 2.24 23.27 -3.42
C LEU A 148 1.73 23.28 -4.86
N LEU A 149 0.63 23.97 -5.15
CA LEU A 149 0.10 24.10 -6.52
C LEU A 149 1.08 24.85 -7.43
N MET A 150 1.71 25.93 -6.94
CA MET A 150 2.74 26.68 -7.68
C MET A 150 3.96 25.81 -7.96
N ASP A 151 4.47 25.09 -6.99
CA ASP A 151 5.60 24.15 -7.13
C ASP A 151 5.35 23.04 -8.16
N LEU A 152 4.10 22.64 -8.31
CA LEU A 152 3.66 21.64 -9.29
C LEU A 152 3.35 22.24 -10.66
N ASN A 153 3.70 23.52 -10.89
CA ASN A 153 3.43 24.26 -12.13
C ASN A 153 1.93 24.24 -12.53
N ALA A 154 1.04 24.38 -11.55
CA ALA A 154 -0.38 24.52 -11.81
C ALA A 154 -0.65 25.74 -12.71
N THR A 155 -1.63 25.61 -13.61
CA THR A 155 -2.08 26.71 -14.45
C THR A 155 -2.81 27.77 -13.62
N ASP A 156 -2.95 29.01 -14.14
CA ASP A 156 -3.70 30.05 -13.45
C ASP A 156 -5.13 29.61 -13.09
N GLU A 157 -5.78 28.83 -13.98
CA GLU A 157 -7.11 28.28 -13.74
C GLU A 157 -7.12 27.24 -12.60
N GLN A 158 -6.02 26.47 -12.45
CA GLN A 158 -5.86 25.51 -11.36
C GLN A 158 -5.46 26.18 -10.05
N LEU A 159 -4.78 27.31 -10.08
CA LEU A 159 -4.48 28.13 -8.89
C LEU A 159 -5.73 28.80 -8.32
N ASP A 160 -6.69 29.14 -9.17
CA ASP A 160 -8.02 29.67 -8.79
C ASP A 160 -9.00 28.57 -8.32
N SER A 161 -8.49 27.41 -7.92
CA SER A 161 -9.30 26.29 -7.42
C SER A 161 -10.14 26.69 -6.21
N PRO A 162 -11.43 26.33 -6.17
CA PRO A 162 -12.29 26.64 -5.02
C PRO A 162 -11.80 25.92 -3.77
N MET A 163 -11.77 26.65 -2.66
CA MET A 163 -11.39 26.12 -1.34
C MET A 163 -12.60 26.04 -0.44
N LEU A 164 -12.78 24.89 0.19
CA LEU A 164 -13.87 24.61 1.14
C LEU A 164 -13.28 24.19 2.49
N PHE A 165 -14.00 24.51 3.56
CA PHE A 165 -13.63 24.24 4.93
C PHE A 165 -14.61 23.25 5.53
N CYS A 166 -14.12 22.04 5.86
CA CYS A 166 -14.97 20.92 6.23
C CYS A 166 -14.61 20.33 7.60
N SER A 167 -15.63 19.81 8.27
CA SER A 167 -15.47 18.80 9.30
C SER A 167 -16.15 17.51 8.83
N GLY A 168 -15.35 16.58 8.29
CA GLY A 168 -15.85 15.28 7.88
C GLY A 168 -16.50 14.51 9.02
N ARG A 169 -16.05 14.70 10.26
CA ARG A 169 -16.63 14.08 11.46
C ARG A 169 -18.04 14.60 11.74
N GLN A 170 -18.25 15.90 11.62
CA GLN A 170 -19.54 16.55 11.86
C GLN A 170 -20.44 16.52 10.62
N GLY A 171 -19.88 16.22 9.44
CA GLY A 171 -20.60 16.24 8.17
C GLY A 171 -20.97 17.64 7.71
N THR A 172 -20.08 18.62 7.90
CA THR A 172 -20.34 20.03 7.59
C THR A 172 -19.28 20.60 6.65
N ALA A 173 -19.69 21.53 5.78
CA ALA A 173 -18.82 22.26 4.87
C ALA A 173 -19.20 23.75 4.83
N SER A 174 -18.24 24.62 4.57
CA SER A 174 -18.41 26.07 4.44
C SER A 174 -17.49 26.63 3.38
N TYR A 175 -17.87 27.76 2.78
CA TYR A 175 -17.04 28.55 1.86
C TYR A 175 -16.05 29.47 2.58
N SER A 176 -16.17 29.63 3.89
CA SER A 176 -15.31 30.49 4.70
C SER A 176 -14.88 29.78 5.98
N PRO A 177 -13.62 29.92 6.42
CA PRO A 177 -13.14 29.34 7.66
C PRO A 177 -13.84 29.90 8.90
N ASP A 178 -14.35 31.13 8.83
CA ASP A 178 -14.96 31.84 9.95
C ASP A 178 -16.45 31.57 10.12
N VAL A 179 -17.07 30.90 9.12
CA VAL A 179 -18.51 30.62 9.11
C VAL A 179 -18.74 29.12 9.32
N PRO A 180 -19.37 28.71 10.43
CA PRO A 180 -19.64 27.29 10.65
C PRO A 180 -20.58 26.71 9.59
N GLY A 181 -20.17 25.59 8.99
CA GLY A 181 -21.01 24.84 8.06
C GLY A 181 -22.19 24.15 8.79
N LYS A 182 -23.25 23.89 8.05
CA LYS A 182 -24.44 23.18 8.56
C LYS A 182 -24.51 21.74 8.08
N ASP A 183 -24.14 21.52 6.83
CA ASP A 183 -24.16 20.25 6.11
C ASP A 183 -23.14 20.27 4.97
N LEU A 184 -23.12 19.24 4.13
CA LEU A 184 -22.19 19.12 3.00
C LEU A 184 -22.71 19.74 1.69
N ARG A 185 -23.85 20.44 1.70
CA ARG A 185 -24.38 21.11 0.49
C ARG A 185 -23.36 22.01 -0.20
N PRO A 186 -22.58 22.85 0.50
CA PRO A 186 -21.54 23.64 -0.17
C PRO A 186 -20.55 22.81 -1.00
N LEU A 187 -20.18 21.61 -0.53
CA LEU A 187 -19.30 20.70 -1.27
C LEU A 187 -20.02 20.13 -2.51
N PHE A 188 -21.26 19.68 -2.37
CA PHE A 188 -22.03 19.17 -3.51
C PHE A 188 -22.27 20.25 -4.58
N ASP A 189 -22.67 21.46 -4.17
CA ASP A 189 -22.90 22.57 -5.08
C ASP A 189 -21.61 22.91 -5.84
N THR A 190 -20.46 22.98 -5.15
CA THR A 190 -19.15 23.22 -5.79
C THR A 190 -18.76 22.10 -6.76
N ILE A 191 -19.06 20.84 -6.45
CA ILE A 191 -18.82 19.73 -7.39
C ILE A 191 -19.64 19.93 -8.67
N LEU A 192 -20.92 20.28 -8.55
CA LEU A 192 -21.79 20.47 -9.71
C LEU A 192 -21.41 21.69 -10.56
N GLU A 193 -20.96 22.78 -9.92
CA GLU A 193 -20.61 24.02 -10.60
C GLU A 193 -19.21 23.98 -11.23
N TYR A 194 -18.24 23.41 -10.53
CA TYR A 194 -16.83 23.50 -10.91
C TYR A 194 -16.31 22.29 -11.69
N ILE A 195 -16.74 21.08 -11.35
CA ILE A 195 -16.29 19.89 -12.09
C ILE A 195 -17.09 19.75 -13.39
N PRO A 196 -16.42 19.64 -14.56
CA PRO A 196 -17.11 19.51 -15.83
C PRO A 196 -17.85 18.17 -15.92
N ALA A 197 -19.02 18.19 -16.53
CA ALA A 197 -19.72 16.97 -16.91
C ALA A 197 -18.94 16.24 -18.03
N PRO A 198 -18.98 14.89 -18.08
CA PRO A 198 -18.27 14.15 -19.12
C PRO A 198 -18.86 14.46 -20.50
N GLU A 199 -17.96 14.56 -21.49
CA GLU A 199 -18.38 14.64 -22.89
C GLU A 199 -19.03 13.33 -23.32
N GLN A 200 -20.13 13.42 -24.03
CA GLN A 200 -20.93 12.29 -24.44
C GLN A 200 -20.96 12.19 -25.96
N ASN A 201 -20.41 11.10 -26.50
CA ASN A 201 -20.52 10.73 -27.90
C ASN A 201 -21.20 9.37 -28.01
N VAL A 202 -22.52 9.35 -27.82
CA VAL A 202 -23.35 8.14 -27.82
C VAL A 202 -23.50 7.52 -29.21
N ASP A 203 -23.38 8.33 -30.27
CA ASP A 203 -23.56 7.87 -31.66
C ASP A 203 -22.30 7.17 -32.21
N ALA A 204 -21.16 7.30 -31.50
CA ALA A 204 -19.93 6.63 -31.89
C ALA A 204 -19.95 5.14 -31.52
N PRO A 205 -19.13 4.30 -32.18
CA PRO A 205 -18.93 2.91 -31.75
C PRO A 205 -18.44 2.83 -30.31
N PHE A 206 -18.98 1.87 -29.56
CA PHE A 206 -18.63 1.66 -28.15
C PHE A 206 -17.13 1.50 -27.91
N GLN A 207 -16.63 2.15 -26.86
CA GLN A 207 -15.25 2.03 -26.42
C GLN A 207 -15.13 2.31 -24.91
N MET A 208 -14.42 1.45 -24.20
CA MET A 208 -14.19 1.54 -22.74
C MET A 208 -12.76 1.08 -22.40
N LEU A 209 -12.02 1.86 -21.61
CA LEU A 209 -10.73 1.44 -21.06
C LEU A 209 -10.95 0.71 -19.72
N VAL A 210 -10.33 -0.46 -19.56
CA VAL A 210 -10.33 -1.21 -18.30
C VAL A 210 -9.31 -0.60 -17.34
N SER A 211 -9.79 0.12 -16.34
CA SER A 211 -8.97 0.83 -15.37
C SER A 211 -8.74 0.04 -14.08
N SER A 212 -9.68 -0.84 -13.72
CA SER A 212 -9.59 -1.71 -12.55
C SER A 212 -10.22 -3.08 -12.83
N ILE A 213 -9.81 -4.09 -12.09
CA ILE A 213 -10.38 -5.43 -12.15
C ILE A 213 -10.80 -5.87 -10.76
N ASP A 214 -11.97 -6.50 -10.69
CA ASP A 214 -12.40 -7.25 -9.53
C ASP A 214 -12.58 -8.72 -9.91
N TYR A 215 -12.72 -9.58 -8.93
CA TYR A 215 -12.90 -11.01 -9.14
C TYR A 215 -14.02 -11.56 -8.26
N ASN A 216 -14.88 -12.34 -8.87
CA ASN A 216 -15.92 -13.08 -8.18
C ASN A 216 -15.86 -14.55 -8.60
N GLU A 217 -15.99 -15.48 -7.66
CA GLU A 217 -15.87 -16.92 -7.91
C GLU A 217 -16.94 -17.48 -8.90
N PHE A 218 -18.07 -16.78 -9.01
CA PHE A 218 -19.18 -17.23 -9.87
C PHE A 218 -19.12 -16.66 -11.29
N VAL A 219 -18.67 -15.41 -11.45
CA VAL A 219 -18.66 -14.72 -12.75
C VAL A 219 -17.25 -14.48 -13.30
N GLY A 220 -16.22 -14.85 -12.55
CA GLY A 220 -14.83 -14.65 -12.92
C GLY A 220 -14.36 -13.20 -12.75
N ARG A 221 -13.49 -12.74 -13.66
CA ARG A 221 -12.99 -11.36 -13.67
C ARG A 221 -14.09 -10.38 -14.09
N ILE A 222 -14.11 -9.24 -13.43
CA ILE A 222 -15.04 -8.14 -13.67
C ILE A 222 -14.20 -6.92 -14.03
N ALA A 223 -14.34 -6.46 -15.29
CA ALA A 223 -13.69 -5.25 -15.76
C ALA A 223 -14.44 -4.02 -15.26
N ILE A 224 -13.72 -3.03 -14.72
CA ILE A 224 -14.29 -1.77 -14.28
C ILE A 224 -13.59 -0.64 -15.05
N GLY A 225 -14.39 0.27 -15.60
CA GLY A 225 -13.87 1.39 -16.36
C GLY A 225 -14.95 2.39 -16.73
N ARG A 226 -14.52 3.54 -17.28
CA ARG A 226 -15.42 4.54 -17.85
C ARG A 226 -15.65 4.24 -19.32
N ILE A 227 -16.90 4.38 -19.76
CA ILE A 227 -17.23 4.36 -21.19
C ILE A 227 -16.80 5.70 -21.78
N GLU A 228 -15.86 5.67 -22.75
CA GLU A 228 -15.36 6.87 -23.38
C GLU A 228 -16.28 7.36 -24.51
N ARG A 229 -16.88 6.43 -25.22
CA ARG A 229 -17.82 6.71 -26.31
C ARG A 229 -18.78 5.56 -26.55
N GLY A 230 -19.91 5.86 -27.18
CA GLY A 230 -20.92 4.90 -27.58
C GLY A 230 -21.84 4.44 -26.46
N VAL A 231 -22.60 3.41 -26.77
CA VAL A 231 -23.54 2.73 -25.88
C VAL A 231 -23.26 1.24 -25.94
N ILE A 232 -23.40 0.56 -24.81
CA ILE A 232 -23.28 -0.91 -24.72
C ILE A 232 -24.54 -1.49 -24.11
N ARG A 233 -24.97 -2.64 -24.65
CA ARG A 233 -26.13 -3.40 -24.16
C ARG A 233 -25.71 -4.76 -23.63
N GLN A 234 -26.47 -5.26 -22.68
CA GLN A 234 -26.28 -6.59 -22.13
C GLN A 234 -26.36 -7.66 -23.26
N ASN A 235 -25.46 -8.63 -23.20
CA ASN A 235 -25.30 -9.68 -24.20
C ASN A 235 -24.82 -9.24 -25.60
N GLU A 236 -24.35 -8.00 -25.75
CA GLU A 236 -23.76 -7.51 -26.98
C GLU A 236 -22.37 -8.13 -27.22
N GLU A 237 -22.04 -8.37 -28.48
CA GLU A 237 -20.71 -8.82 -28.89
C GLU A 237 -19.70 -7.66 -28.81
N ILE A 238 -18.55 -7.94 -28.25
CA ILE A 238 -17.46 -6.98 -28.03
C ILE A 238 -16.14 -7.54 -28.52
N ALA A 239 -15.20 -6.66 -28.79
CA ALA A 239 -13.81 -6.98 -29.11
C ALA A 239 -12.90 -6.39 -28.03
N VAL A 240 -11.86 -7.12 -27.65
CA VAL A 240 -10.86 -6.68 -26.67
C VAL A 240 -9.52 -6.53 -27.36
N CYS A 241 -8.89 -5.38 -27.23
CA CYS A 241 -7.56 -5.07 -27.77
C CYS A 241 -6.71 -4.36 -26.72
N ASN A 242 -5.41 -4.26 -26.96
CA ASN A 242 -4.47 -3.61 -26.05
C ASN A 242 -3.54 -2.67 -26.81
N TYR A 243 -3.35 -1.45 -26.30
CA TYR A 243 -2.51 -0.42 -26.92
C TYR A 243 -1.04 -0.85 -27.06
N HIS A 244 -0.51 -1.61 -26.10
CA HIS A 244 0.88 -2.07 -26.10
C HIS A 244 1.10 -3.37 -26.89
N GLU A 245 0.04 -3.95 -27.43
CA GLU A 245 0.06 -5.16 -28.26
C GLU A 245 -0.68 -4.94 -29.60
N PRO A 246 -0.25 -3.95 -30.41
CA PRO A 246 -1.00 -3.54 -31.60
C PRO A 246 -1.12 -4.63 -32.67
N ASP A 247 -0.17 -5.57 -32.71
CA ASP A 247 -0.17 -6.68 -33.66
C ASP A 247 -0.97 -7.90 -33.18
N ALA A 248 -1.44 -7.90 -31.92
CA ALA A 248 -2.25 -9.00 -31.41
C ALA A 248 -3.67 -8.95 -31.98
N PRO A 249 -4.23 -10.09 -32.42
CA PRO A 249 -5.61 -10.11 -32.91
C PRO A 249 -6.58 -9.77 -31.78
N ALA A 250 -7.55 -8.91 -32.07
CA ALA A 250 -8.59 -8.57 -31.10
C ALA A 250 -9.38 -9.82 -30.68
N LYS A 251 -9.53 -10.00 -29.38
CA LYS A 251 -10.28 -11.13 -28.81
C LYS A 251 -11.77 -10.83 -28.85
N LYS A 252 -12.56 -11.75 -29.38
CA LYS A 252 -14.02 -11.64 -29.36
C LYS A 252 -14.55 -12.11 -28.02
N ALA A 253 -15.45 -11.36 -27.44
CA ALA A 253 -16.11 -11.66 -26.17
C ALA A 253 -17.56 -11.16 -26.18
N LYS A 254 -18.26 -11.31 -25.07
CA LYS A 254 -19.65 -10.89 -24.91
C LYS A 254 -19.84 -10.21 -23.56
N ALA A 255 -20.56 -9.09 -23.54
CA ALA A 255 -20.93 -8.36 -22.32
C ALA A 255 -22.05 -9.12 -21.58
N VAL A 256 -21.70 -10.15 -20.80
CA VAL A 256 -22.71 -11.05 -20.18
C VAL A 256 -23.52 -10.34 -19.11
N SER A 257 -22.87 -9.65 -18.19
CA SER A 257 -23.53 -8.86 -17.16
C SER A 257 -22.84 -7.51 -17.01
N MET A 258 -23.65 -6.49 -16.83
CA MET A 258 -23.20 -5.13 -16.62
C MET A 258 -23.83 -4.58 -15.36
N TYR A 259 -23.08 -3.75 -14.64
CA TYR A 259 -23.50 -3.15 -13.40
C TYR A 259 -23.07 -1.69 -13.36
N GLU A 260 -23.92 -0.83 -12.82
CA GLU A 260 -23.56 0.50 -12.37
C GLU A 260 -23.43 0.53 -10.84
N PHE A 261 -22.81 1.59 -10.33
CA PHE A 261 -22.68 1.81 -8.89
C PHE A 261 -23.83 2.69 -8.42
N GLU A 262 -24.55 2.23 -7.36
CA GLU A 262 -25.52 3.01 -6.62
C GLU A 262 -25.20 2.90 -5.12
N GLY A 263 -24.82 4.01 -4.51
CA GLY A 263 -24.15 3.95 -3.22
C GLY A 263 -22.90 3.09 -3.32
N LEU A 264 -22.82 2.06 -2.49
CA LEU A 264 -21.74 1.06 -2.50
C LEU A 264 -22.10 -0.24 -3.24
N GLN A 265 -23.31 -0.34 -3.76
CA GLN A 265 -23.78 -1.57 -4.39
C GLN A 265 -23.62 -1.52 -5.91
N ARG A 266 -23.42 -2.69 -6.50
CA ARG A 266 -23.46 -2.89 -7.94
C ARG A 266 -24.89 -3.27 -8.33
N VAL A 267 -25.54 -2.41 -9.08
CA VAL A 267 -26.90 -2.62 -9.57
C VAL A 267 -26.85 -3.07 -11.02
N PRO A 268 -27.48 -4.21 -11.40
CA PRO A 268 -27.47 -4.69 -12.76
C PRO A 268 -28.20 -3.71 -13.68
N VAL A 269 -27.57 -3.43 -14.83
CA VAL A 269 -28.13 -2.59 -15.89
C VAL A 269 -28.15 -3.33 -17.22
N THR A 270 -29.13 -3.01 -18.05
CA THR A 270 -29.27 -3.61 -19.39
C THR A 270 -28.62 -2.79 -20.48
N GLU A 271 -28.37 -1.52 -20.23
CA GLU A 271 -27.75 -0.56 -21.14
C GLU A 271 -26.92 0.45 -20.36
N ALA A 272 -25.80 0.88 -20.90
CA ALA A 272 -24.96 1.95 -20.33
C ALA A 272 -24.32 2.77 -21.46
N GLU A 273 -24.14 4.08 -21.22
CA GLU A 273 -23.71 5.04 -22.23
C GLU A 273 -22.41 5.78 -21.84
N ALA A 274 -21.82 6.47 -22.81
CA ALA A 274 -20.62 7.25 -22.67
C ALA A 274 -20.65 8.17 -21.43
N GLY A 275 -19.56 8.21 -20.68
CA GLY A 275 -19.42 8.94 -19.41
C GLY A 275 -19.67 8.09 -18.17
N SER A 276 -20.46 7.01 -18.25
CA SER A 276 -20.76 6.12 -17.12
C SER A 276 -19.55 5.27 -16.72
N ILE A 277 -19.36 5.08 -15.41
CA ILE A 277 -18.42 4.10 -14.85
C ILE A 277 -19.19 2.81 -14.59
N ILE A 278 -18.81 1.74 -15.28
CA ILE A 278 -19.49 0.44 -15.20
C ILE A 278 -18.54 -0.69 -14.78
N ALA A 279 -19.16 -1.74 -14.28
CA ALA A 279 -18.51 -3.03 -14.06
C ALA A 279 -19.09 -4.06 -15.03
N MET A 280 -18.25 -4.80 -15.78
CA MET A 280 -18.65 -5.73 -16.82
C MET A 280 -18.03 -7.10 -16.62
N SER A 281 -18.79 -8.18 -16.75
CA SER A 281 -18.32 -9.57 -16.74
C SER A 281 -18.54 -10.27 -18.09
N GLY A 282 -17.93 -11.44 -18.25
CA GLY A 282 -18.03 -12.25 -19.48
C GLY A 282 -16.72 -12.34 -20.26
N ILE A 283 -15.63 -11.74 -19.76
CA ILE A 283 -14.31 -11.71 -20.38
C ILE A 283 -13.32 -12.37 -19.42
N GLY A 284 -13.02 -13.67 -19.64
CA GLY A 284 -12.26 -14.49 -18.68
C GLY A 284 -10.83 -14.05 -18.43
N ASP A 285 -10.15 -13.55 -19.46
CA ASP A 285 -8.73 -13.18 -19.46
C ASP A 285 -8.49 -11.67 -19.60
N ILE A 286 -9.49 -10.85 -19.24
CA ILE A 286 -9.38 -9.40 -19.25
C ILE A 286 -8.29 -8.91 -18.30
N THR A 287 -7.51 -7.92 -18.74
CA THR A 287 -6.47 -7.29 -17.92
C THR A 287 -6.67 -5.77 -17.83
N ILE A 288 -6.04 -5.14 -16.85
CA ILE A 288 -6.04 -3.69 -16.74
C ILE A 288 -5.26 -3.11 -17.93
N GLY A 289 -5.84 -2.07 -18.57
CA GLY A 289 -5.31 -1.44 -19.76
C GLY A 289 -5.82 -2.04 -21.07
N ASP A 290 -6.57 -3.14 -21.02
CA ASP A 290 -7.32 -3.60 -22.18
C ASP A 290 -8.40 -2.58 -22.53
N THR A 291 -8.63 -2.43 -23.83
CA THR A 291 -9.74 -1.63 -24.34
C THR A 291 -10.83 -2.56 -24.86
N ILE A 292 -12.03 -2.36 -24.38
CA ILE A 292 -13.22 -3.06 -24.84
C ILE A 292 -13.90 -2.18 -25.88
N CYS A 293 -14.08 -2.72 -27.11
CA CYS A 293 -14.60 -1.98 -28.26
C CYS A 293 -15.80 -2.69 -28.88
N ALA A 294 -16.56 -1.94 -29.69
CA ALA A 294 -17.47 -2.53 -30.64
C ALA A 294 -16.66 -3.32 -31.72
N PRO A 295 -17.09 -4.51 -32.12
CA PRO A 295 -16.36 -5.31 -33.14
C PRO A 295 -16.20 -4.61 -34.50
N SER A 296 -17.04 -3.62 -34.77
CA SER A 296 -16.98 -2.80 -35.98
C SER A 296 -15.89 -1.74 -35.98
N CYS A 297 -15.33 -1.41 -34.79
CA CYS A 297 -14.33 -0.36 -34.64
C CYS A 297 -13.38 -0.73 -33.49
N VAL A 298 -12.39 -1.53 -33.79
CA VAL A 298 -11.37 -1.98 -32.84
C VAL A 298 -10.25 -0.94 -32.77
N GLU A 299 -10.24 -0.15 -31.73
CA GLU A 299 -9.32 0.97 -31.55
C GLU A 299 -8.85 1.03 -30.09
N PRO A 300 -7.57 0.73 -29.82
CA PRO A 300 -7.07 0.71 -28.46
C PRO A 300 -6.90 2.13 -27.89
N ILE A 301 -7.23 2.31 -26.62
CA ILE A 301 -6.98 3.54 -25.87
C ILE A 301 -5.58 3.50 -25.29
N GLU A 302 -4.83 4.59 -25.44
CA GLU A 302 -3.51 4.73 -24.85
C GLU A 302 -3.58 4.71 -23.32
N PHE A 303 -2.75 3.88 -22.71
CA PHE A 303 -2.62 3.83 -21.26
C PHE A 303 -1.17 3.64 -20.84
N VAL A 304 -0.87 4.08 -19.62
CA VAL A 304 0.46 3.88 -19.03
C VAL A 304 0.59 2.42 -18.61
N LYS A 305 1.60 1.77 -19.19
CA LYS A 305 1.89 0.37 -18.89
C LYS A 305 2.11 0.15 -17.41
N ILE A 306 1.45 -0.86 -16.86
CA ILE A 306 1.67 -1.25 -15.47
C ILE A 306 3.16 -1.59 -15.29
N SER A 307 3.85 -0.87 -14.40
CA SER A 307 5.26 -1.14 -14.12
C SER A 307 5.44 -2.57 -13.62
N ALA A 308 6.48 -3.22 -14.12
CA ALA A 308 6.82 -4.57 -13.69
C ALA A 308 7.12 -4.57 -12.18
N PRO A 309 6.92 -5.70 -11.48
CA PRO A 309 7.35 -5.85 -10.11
C PRO A 309 8.83 -5.50 -9.94
N THR A 310 9.17 -4.83 -8.85
CA THR A 310 10.56 -4.46 -8.52
C THR A 310 11.16 -5.30 -7.41
N MET A 311 10.32 -6.00 -6.66
CA MET A 311 10.70 -6.84 -5.51
C MET A 311 10.07 -8.22 -5.60
N GLU A 312 10.75 -9.20 -5.00
CA GLU A 312 10.22 -10.55 -4.83
C GLU A 312 10.51 -11.11 -3.43
N MET A 313 9.67 -12.03 -3.02
CA MET A 313 9.85 -12.87 -1.82
C MET A 313 9.53 -14.32 -2.15
N THR A 314 10.20 -15.26 -1.49
CA THR A 314 9.83 -16.67 -1.57
C THR A 314 8.83 -16.99 -0.47
N PHE A 315 7.69 -17.53 -0.84
CA PHE A 315 6.69 -18.11 0.06
C PHE A 315 6.85 -19.63 0.02
N SER A 316 6.92 -20.27 1.16
CA SER A 316 7.06 -21.72 1.23
C SER A 316 6.28 -22.31 2.40
N VAL A 317 6.07 -23.61 2.33
CA VAL A 317 5.48 -24.37 3.44
C VAL A 317 6.35 -24.16 4.68
N ASN A 318 5.72 -23.94 5.84
CA ASN A 318 6.44 -23.87 7.11
C ASN A 318 6.99 -25.26 7.47
N ASP A 319 8.31 -25.39 7.54
CA ASP A 319 9.05 -26.60 7.91
C ASP A 319 9.73 -26.47 9.28
N GLY A 320 9.37 -25.43 10.04
CA GLY A 320 9.88 -25.20 11.39
C GLY A 320 9.40 -26.23 12.41
N PRO A 321 10.06 -26.31 13.58
CA PRO A 321 9.69 -27.29 14.64
C PRO A 321 8.27 -27.13 15.20
N PHE A 322 7.64 -26.00 14.98
CA PHE A 322 6.25 -25.73 15.39
C PHE A 322 5.26 -25.71 14.23
N ALA A 323 5.68 -26.17 13.05
CA ALA A 323 4.82 -26.22 11.87
C ALA A 323 3.52 -27.02 12.09
N GLY A 324 2.42 -26.52 11.54
CA GLY A 324 1.10 -27.15 11.57
C GLY A 324 0.36 -27.07 12.91
N ARG A 325 0.86 -26.30 13.89
CA ARG A 325 0.21 -26.20 15.21
C ARG A 325 -0.86 -25.12 15.28
N GLU A 326 -0.77 -24.10 14.45
CA GLU A 326 -1.60 -22.90 14.54
C GLU A 326 -2.40 -22.63 13.27
N GLY A 327 -1.93 -23.09 12.11
CA GLY A 327 -2.57 -22.86 10.83
C GLY A 327 -3.68 -23.87 10.50
N LYS A 328 -4.71 -23.39 9.79
CA LYS A 328 -5.76 -24.24 9.19
C LYS A 328 -5.34 -24.74 7.81
N PHE A 329 -4.67 -23.89 7.03
CA PHE A 329 -4.20 -24.16 5.68
C PHE A 329 -2.67 -24.19 5.68
N VAL A 330 -2.07 -25.37 5.56
CA VAL A 330 -0.64 -25.59 5.78
C VAL A 330 0.06 -26.28 4.61
N THR A 331 -0.71 -26.75 3.60
CA THR A 331 -0.15 -27.55 2.51
C THR A 331 0.32 -26.67 1.34
N SER A 332 1.32 -27.16 0.61
CA SER A 332 1.84 -26.52 -0.61
C SER A 332 0.73 -26.20 -1.62
N ARG A 333 -0.17 -27.15 -1.84
CA ARG A 333 -1.30 -26.97 -2.76
C ARG A 333 -2.21 -25.82 -2.33
N GLN A 334 -2.57 -25.73 -1.05
CA GLN A 334 -3.45 -24.67 -0.53
C GLN A 334 -2.80 -23.29 -0.66
N ILE A 335 -1.50 -23.19 -0.30
CA ILE A 335 -0.73 -21.96 -0.44
C ILE A 335 -0.65 -21.55 -1.90
N ARG A 336 -0.32 -22.48 -2.80
CA ARG A 336 -0.25 -22.24 -4.25
C ARG A 336 -1.58 -21.71 -4.81
N GLU A 337 -2.68 -22.42 -4.55
CA GLU A 337 -4.02 -22.04 -5.02
C GLU A 337 -4.39 -20.63 -4.53
N ARG A 338 -4.05 -20.32 -3.27
CA ARG A 338 -4.32 -18.98 -2.70
C ARG A 338 -3.50 -17.89 -3.36
N LEU A 339 -2.19 -18.10 -3.56
CA LEU A 339 -1.31 -17.14 -4.22
C LEU A 339 -1.74 -16.88 -5.67
N TYR A 340 -2.03 -17.93 -6.43
CA TYR A 340 -2.52 -17.78 -7.82
C TYR A 340 -3.91 -17.12 -7.87
N ARG A 341 -4.78 -17.33 -6.88
CA ARG A 341 -6.05 -16.61 -6.79
C ARG A 341 -5.84 -15.11 -6.63
N GLU A 342 -4.82 -14.68 -5.90
CA GLU A 342 -4.52 -13.25 -5.74
C GLU A 342 -4.16 -12.58 -7.07
N THR A 343 -3.45 -13.27 -7.96
CA THR A 343 -3.10 -12.72 -9.29
C THR A 343 -4.32 -12.47 -10.19
N LEU A 344 -5.48 -13.01 -9.83
CA LEU A 344 -6.73 -12.72 -10.55
C LEU A 344 -7.30 -11.35 -10.18
N LYS A 345 -6.96 -10.83 -8.98
CA LYS A 345 -7.37 -9.52 -8.47
C LYS A 345 -6.30 -8.46 -8.65
N ASP A 346 -5.07 -8.80 -8.27
CA ASP A 346 -3.91 -7.91 -8.39
C ASP A 346 -3.06 -8.28 -9.60
N VAL A 347 -3.21 -7.53 -10.68
CA VAL A 347 -2.45 -7.72 -11.93
C VAL A 347 -0.98 -7.30 -11.82
N SER A 348 -0.61 -6.58 -10.76
CA SER A 348 0.78 -6.19 -10.49
C SER A 348 1.57 -7.30 -9.80
N LEU A 349 0.88 -8.28 -9.24
CA LEU A 349 1.47 -9.42 -8.55
C LEU A 349 1.83 -10.51 -9.57
N ARG A 350 3.03 -11.06 -9.46
CA ARG A 350 3.45 -12.24 -10.23
C ARG A 350 3.78 -13.38 -9.28
N VAL A 351 3.25 -14.53 -9.57
CA VAL A 351 3.51 -15.77 -8.82
C VAL A 351 4.11 -16.79 -9.78
N SER A 352 5.21 -17.41 -9.39
CA SER A 352 5.83 -18.50 -10.12
C SER A 352 6.30 -19.59 -9.16
N ASP A 353 6.25 -20.82 -9.62
CA ASP A 353 6.82 -21.94 -8.88
C ASP A 353 8.36 -21.81 -8.86
N LEU A 354 8.99 -22.08 -7.75
CA LEU A 354 10.43 -22.04 -7.63
C LEU A 354 11.04 -23.29 -8.30
N GLU A 355 11.95 -23.08 -9.26
CA GLU A 355 12.62 -24.20 -9.94
C GLU A 355 13.33 -25.12 -8.95
N GLY A 356 13.03 -26.42 -9.03
CA GLY A 356 13.62 -27.44 -8.17
C GLY A 356 13.01 -27.59 -6.77
N ALA A 357 11.96 -26.83 -6.44
CA ALA A 357 11.22 -26.95 -5.19
C ALA A 357 9.72 -27.10 -5.47
N THR A 358 9.07 -28.05 -4.81
CA THR A 358 7.62 -28.32 -4.97
C THR A 358 6.74 -27.61 -3.94
N ASP A 359 7.36 -26.99 -2.95
CA ASP A 359 6.75 -26.40 -1.77
C ASP A 359 7.06 -24.91 -1.58
N SER A 360 7.65 -24.29 -2.62
CA SER A 360 8.11 -22.90 -2.58
C SER A 360 7.72 -22.14 -3.85
N PHE A 361 7.30 -20.89 -3.67
CA PHE A 361 6.77 -20.03 -4.71
C PHE A 361 7.45 -18.66 -4.65
N ASN A 362 7.88 -18.13 -5.78
CA ASN A 362 8.31 -16.75 -5.87
C ASN A 362 7.10 -15.85 -6.11
N VAL A 363 6.97 -14.85 -5.25
CA VAL A 363 5.93 -13.84 -5.32
C VAL A 363 6.59 -12.49 -5.50
N ALA A 364 6.37 -11.88 -6.65
CA ALA A 364 6.92 -10.59 -7.01
C ALA A 364 5.83 -9.52 -7.00
N GLY A 365 6.10 -8.38 -6.36
CA GLY A 365 5.22 -7.24 -6.21
C GLY A 365 5.94 -5.91 -6.45
N ARG A 366 5.20 -4.81 -6.45
CA ARG A 366 5.76 -3.48 -6.70
C ARG A 366 6.55 -2.93 -5.53
N GLY A 367 6.17 -3.27 -4.31
CA GLY A 367 6.77 -2.75 -3.08
C GLY A 367 6.57 -3.66 -1.89
N GLU A 368 7.25 -3.34 -0.81
CA GLU A 368 7.20 -4.11 0.45
C GLU A 368 5.81 -4.10 1.08
N MET A 369 5.09 -2.97 0.98
CA MET A 369 3.75 -2.81 1.52
C MET A 369 2.75 -3.79 0.87
N SER A 370 2.78 -3.91 -0.45
CA SER A 370 1.91 -4.84 -1.21
C SER A 370 2.11 -6.29 -0.75
N LEU A 371 3.38 -6.73 -0.62
CA LEU A 371 3.71 -8.07 -0.14
C LEU A 371 3.34 -8.29 1.33
N SER A 372 3.50 -7.28 2.20
CA SER A 372 3.12 -7.36 3.61
C SER A 372 1.60 -7.47 3.79
N ILE A 373 0.83 -6.78 2.96
CA ILE A 373 -0.64 -6.88 2.94
C ILE A 373 -1.08 -8.29 2.54
N LEU A 374 -0.47 -8.86 1.51
CA LEU A 374 -0.75 -10.24 1.09
C LEU A 374 -0.46 -11.23 2.22
N ILE A 375 0.69 -11.10 2.89
CA ILE A 375 1.08 -11.94 4.02
C ILE A 375 0.05 -11.84 5.15
N GLU A 376 -0.33 -10.62 5.53
CA GLU A 376 -1.28 -10.39 6.62
C GLU A 376 -2.69 -10.88 6.25
N THR A 377 -3.12 -10.71 5.01
CA THR A 377 -4.39 -11.24 4.50
C THR A 377 -4.43 -12.76 4.61
N MET A 378 -3.42 -13.45 4.10
CA MET A 378 -3.32 -14.91 4.18
C MET A 378 -3.26 -15.40 5.64
N ARG A 379 -2.52 -14.69 6.50
CA ARG A 379 -2.45 -14.98 7.94
C ARG A 379 -3.84 -14.95 8.60
N ARG A 380 -4.64 -13.92 8.32
CA ARG A 380 -6.02 -13.78 8.86
C ARG A 380 -6.99 -14.80 8.30
N GLU A 381 -6.79 -15.22 7.06
CA GLU A 381 -7.54 -16.32 6.46
C GLU A 381 -7.23 -17.70 7.08
N GLY A 382 -6.21 -17.79 7.92
CA GLY A 382 -5.84 -19.00 8.63
C GLY A 382 -4.72 -19.82 7.97
N TYR A 383 -3.98 -19.23 7.04
CA TYR A 383 -2.81 -19.88 6.43
C TYR A 383 -1.61 -19.85 7.38
N GLU A 384 -0.82 -20.92 7.30
CA GLU A 384 0.50 -21.02 7.93
C GLU A 384 1.54 -21.30 6.85
N PHE A 385 2.56 -20.47 6.79
CA PHE A 385 3.62 -20.53 5.79
C PHE A 385 4.88 -19.82 6.32
N GLN A 386 5.96 -19.86 5.56
CA GLN A 386 7.15 -19.06 5.84
C GLN A 386 7.54 -18.22 4.64
N VAL A 387 8.21 -17.11 4.90
CA VAL A 387 8.68 -16.20 3.86
C VAL A 387 10.17 -15.90 4.00
N SER A 388 10.81 -15.69 2.85
CA SER A 388 12.19 -15.20 2.78
C SER A 388 12.24 -13.69 2.98
N PRO A 389 13.43 -13.11 3.25
CA PRO A 389 13.62 -11.66 3.14
C PRO A 389 13.24 -11.16 1.73
N PRO A 390 12.67 -9.95 1.60
CA PRO A 390 12.40 -9.33 0.30
C PRO A 390 13.70 -9.10 -0.46
N ARG A 391 13.68 -9.28 -1.78
CA ARG A 391 14.82 -9.06 -2.68
C ARG A 391 14.38 -8.18 -3.84
N VAL A 392 15.28 -7.32 -4.32
CA VAL A 392 15.01 -6.55 -5.54
C VAL A 392 15.21 -7.42 -6.78
N LEU A 393 14.39 -7.18 -7.79
CA LEU A 393 14.53 -7.82 -9.09
C LEU A 393 15.53 -7.05 -9.94
N TYR A 394 16.64 -7.69 -10.27
CA TYR A 394 17.64 -7.13 -11.16
C TYR A 394 17.24 -7.35 -12.63
N GLN A 395 17.60 -6.40 -13.48
CA GLN A 395 17.42 -6.50 -14.92
C GLN A 395 18.79 -6.41 -15.62
N THR A 396 18.92 -7.07 -16.77
CA THR A 396 20.09 -6.90 -17.62
C THR A 396 19.71 -5.95 -18.76
N ILE A 397 20.27 -4.73 -18.75
CA ILE A 397 20.01 -3.70 -19.76
C ILE A 397 21.36 -3.44 -20.46
N ASN A 398 21.38 -3.61 -21.77
CA ASN A 398 22.60 -3.46 -22.60
C ASN A 398 23.79 -4.31 -22.10
N GLY A 399 23.51 -5.52 -21.59
CA GLY A 399 24.55 -6.43 -21.05
C GLY A 399 25.06 -6.07 -19.65
N GLN A 400 24.55 -5.03 -19.03
CA GLN A 400 24.93 -4.59 -17.69
C GLN A 400 23.81 -4.94 -16.67
N LYS A 401 24.22 -5.45 -15.50
CA LYS A 401 23.31 -5.69 -14.39
C LYS A 401 22.79 -4.36 -13.83
N CYS A 402 21.49 -4.15 -13.86
CA CYS A 402 20.80 -2.96 -13.36
C CYS A 402 19.88 -3.31 -12.19
N GLU A 403 19.69 -2.35 -11.30
CA GLU A 403 18.83 -2.43 -10.13
C GLU A 403 17.76 -1.34 -10.13
N PRO A 404 16.60 -1.56 -9.51
CA PRO A 404 15.55 -0.55 -9.42
C PRO A 404 16.00 0.59 -8.50
N ILE A 405 15.77 1.81 -8.98
CA ILE A 405 16.02 3.07 -8.27
C ILE A 405 14.69 3.68 -7.88
N GLU A 406 14.60 4.17 -6.67
CA GLU A 406 13.46 4.92 -6.16
C GLU A 406 13.82 6.39 -5.97
N ARG A 407 12.89 7.25 -6.34
CA ARG A 407 12.90 8.67 -6.00
C ARG A 407 12.28 8.82 -4.62
N LEU A 408 13.12 9.14 -3.66
CA LEU A 408 12.74 9.37 -2.27
C LEU A 408 12.57 10.86 -2.03
N VAL A 409 11.43 11.26 -1.48
CA VAL A 409 11.17 12.60 -0.97
C VAL A 409 11.00 12.52 0.54
N ALA A 410 11.77 13.28 1.28
CA ALA A 410 11.71 13.33 2.74
C ALA A 410 11.60 14.76 3.24
N ASP A 411 10.58 15.04 4.06
CA ASP A 411 10.43 16.31 4.77
C ASP A 411 10.89 16.11 6.21
N VAL A 412 11.99 16.76 6.57
CA VAL A 412 12.68 16.53 7.85
C VAL A 412 12.87 17.83 8.65
N PRO A 413 12.88 17.78 9.99
CA PRO A 413 13.31 18.90 10.80
C PRO A 413 14.73 19.34 10.46
N ALA A 414 15.02 20.62 10.57
CA ALA A 414 16.33 21.18 10.19
C ALA A 414 17.51 20.55 10.97
N ASP A 415 17.32 20.13 12.21
CA ASP A 415 18.32 19.45 13.04
C ASP A 415 18.60 17.99 12.60
N ALA A 416 17.68 17.35 11.87
CA ALA A 416 17.81 15.97 11.39
C ALA A 416 18.42 15.86 9.97
N VAL A 417 18.51 16.95 9.21
CA VAL A 417 18.97 16.97 7.82
C VAL A 417 20.30 16.25 7.62
N GLY A 418 21.31 16.58 8.46
CA GLY A 418 22.64 15.99 8.36
C GLY A 418 22.65 14.46 8.54
N ALA A 419 21.92 13.96 9.54
CA ALA A 419 21.83 12.53 9.84
C ALA A 419 21.14 11.76 8.70
N VAL A 420 20.08 12.33 8.12
CA VAL A 420 19.34 11.71 7.01
C VAL A 420 20.22 11.66 5.75
N ILE A 421 20.92 12.74 5.41
CA ILE A 421 21.83 12.77 4.26
C ILE A 421 22.96 11.74 4.42
N GLU A 422 23.59 11.68 5.60
CA GLU A 422 24.68 10.72 5.88
C GLU A 422 24.20 9.29 5.69
N LYS A 423 23.06 8.93 6.28
CA LYS A 423 22.52 7.55 6.22
C LYS A 423 22.06 7.15 4.83
N LEU A 424 21.38 8.04 4.10
CA LEU A 424 20.97 7.75 2.73
C LEU A 424 22.16 7.65 1.79
N SER A 425 23.20 8.48 1.96
CA SER A 425 24.43 8.38 1.18
C SER A 425 25.18 7.09 1.45
N ALA A 426 25.26 6.63 2.71
CA ALA A 426 25.81 5.32 3.06
C ALA A 426 25.06 4.16 2.39
N ARG A 427 23.76 4.34 2.13
CA ARG A 427 22.88 3.41 1.41
C ARG A 427 22.86 3.61 -0.11
N LYS A 428 23.90 4.30 -0.64
CA LYS A 428 24.08 4.61 -2.08
C LYS A 428 23.02 5.54 -2.67
N GLY A 429 22.34 6.31 -1.82
CA GLY A 429 21.44 7.38 -2.23
C GLY A 429 22.23 8.60 -2.75
N GLU A 430 21.73 9.21 -3.81
CA GLU A 430 22.26 10.42 -4.43
C GLU A 430 21.30 11.57 -4.20
N LEU A 431 21.73 12.59 -3.45
CA LEU A 431 20.94 13.79 -3.22
C LEU A 431 20.73 14.54 -4.53
N GLN A 432 19.50 14.79 -4.91
CA GLN A 432 19.12 15.53 -6.11
C GLN A 432 18.80 16.99 -5.78
N GLN A 433 17.99 17.18 -4.73
CA GLN A 433 17.53 18.50 -4.33
C GLN A 433 17.43 18.62 -2.81
N MET A 434 17.68 19.82 -2.31
CA MET A 434 17.47 20.19 -0.91
C MET A 434 16.85 21.58 -0.86
N GLU A 435 15.68 21.68 -0.24
CA GLU A 435 14.87 22.90 -0.25
C GLU A 435 14.30 23.16 1.14
N PRO A 436 14.56 24.34 1.72
CA PRO A 436 13.94 24.71 3.00
C PRO A 436 12.46 25.05 2.81
N ILE A 437 11.58 24.43 3.60
CA ILE A 437 10.14 24.69 3.62
C ILE A 437 9.74 25.10 5.04
N GLY A 438 9.63 26.38 5.29
CA GLY A 438 9.33 26.90 6.63
C GLY A 438 10.33 26.41 7.67
N LYS A 439 9.89 25.61 8.64
CA LYS A 439 10.74 25.04 9.71
C LYS A 439 11.33 23.67 9.35
N ARG A 440 11.03 23.15 8.17
CA ARG A 440 11.46 21.83 7.67
C ARG A 440 12.37 22.00 6.46
N THR A 441 13.04 20.92 6.09
CA THR A 441 13.82 20.85 4.85
C THR A 441 13.33 19.64 4.06
N ARG A 442 12.99 19.87 2.81
CA ARG A 442 12.68 18.80 1.84
C ARG A 442 13.97 18.31 1.21
N LEU A 443 14.14 17.02 1.23
CA LEU A 443 15.26 16.32 0.61
C LEU A 443 14.72 15.39 -0.47
N GLU A 444 15.31 15.45 -1.65
CA GLU A 444 15.01 14.54 -2.74
C GLU A 444 16.24 13.71 -3.09
N PHE A 445 16.08 12.40 -3.12
CA PHE A 445 17.14 11.44 -3.41
C PHE A 445 16.75 10.44 -4.49
N LEU A 446 17.76 9.96 -5.24
CA LEU A 446 17.68 8.73 -6.03
C LEU A 446 18.41 7.62 -5.27
N VAL A 447 17.67 6.64 -4.78
CA VAL A 447 18.18 5.58 -3.91
C VAL A 447 17.91 4.22 -4.53
N PRO A 448 18.87 3.27 -4.55
CA PRO A 448 18.57 1.88 -4.87
C PRO A 448 17.46 1.34 -3.96
N ALA A 449 16.43 0.71 -4.51
CA ALA A 449 15.28 0.22 -3.72
C ALA A 449 15.72 -0.67 -2.54
N ARG A 450 16.77 -1.50 -2.73
CA ARG A 450 17.35 -2.31 -1.64
C ARG A 450 18.01 -1.48 -0.53
N GLY A 451 18.37 -0.23 -0.80
CA GLY A 451 18.92 0.71 0.19
C GLY A 451 17.86 1.25 1.15
N LEU A 452 16.58 1.17 0.77
CA LEU A 452 15.47 1.62 1.61
C LEU A 452 14.96 0.52 2.55
N PHE A 453 15.38 -0.74 2.37
CA PHE A 453 15.01 -1.82 3.29
C PHE A 453 15.48 -1.50 4.72
N GLY A 454 14.53 -1.51 5.66
CA GLY A 454 14.77 -1.21 7.07
C GLY A 454 15.13 0.24 7.39
N TYR A 455 15.16 1.14 6.41
CA TYR A 455 15.51 2.54 6.62
C TYR A 455 14.41 3.32 7.35
N ARG A 456 13.15 2.98 7.15
CA ARG A 456 12.00 3.71 7.71
C ARG A 456 12.06 3.85 9.25
N ASN A 457 12.43 2.80 9.95
CA ASN A 457 12.57 2.83 11.40
C ASN A 457 13.75 3.69 11.87
N GLU A 458 14.88 3.64 11.15
CA GLU A 458 16.02 4.50 11.42
C GLU A 458 15.67 5.97 11.18
N PHE A 459 14.99 6.26 10.07
CA PHE A 459 14.52 7.58 9.70
C PHE A 459 13.60 8.19 10.77
N LEU A 460 12.62 7.43 11.25
CA LEU A 460 11.74 7.87 12.33
C LEU A 460 12.50 8.14 13.64
N THR A 461 13.52 7.34 13.92
CA THR A 461 14.36 7.56 15.11
C THR A 461 15.19 8.84 14.97
N ASP A 462 15.83 9.06 13.84
CA ASP A 462 16.68 10.22 13.57
C ASP A 462 15.88 11.53 13.56
N THR A 463 14.66 11.46 13.06
CA THR A 463 13.74 12.61 13.01
C THR A 463 12.83 12.72 14.22
N LYS A 464 13.06 11.92 15.27
CA LYS A 464 12.24 11.89 16.51
C LYS A 464 10.74 11.67 16.25
N GLY A 465 10.42 10.97 15.16
CA GLY A 465 9.05 10.73 14.72
C GLY A 465 8.41 11.87 13.91
N GLU A 466 9.10 12.99 13.72
CA GLU A 466 8.56 14.16 13.01
C GLU A 466 8.81 14.13 11.50
N GLY A 467 9.75 13.28 11.02
CA GLY A 467 10.06 13.16 9.61
C GLY A 467 8.99 12.43 8.82
N ILE A 468 8.75 12.87 7.61
CA ILE A 468 7.82 12.24 6.67
C ILE A 468 8.60 11.83 5.44
N MET A 469 8.39 10.61 4.98
CA MET A 469 9.15 10.02 3.87
C MET A 469 8.21 9.28 2.93
N ALA A 470 8.39 9.52 1.63
CA ALA A 470 7.71 8.79 0.56
C ALA A 470 8.71 8.42 -0.53
N SER A 471 8.58 7.23 -1.11
CA SER A 471 9.39 6.80 -2.25
C SER A 471 8.53 6.27 -3.38
N VAL A 472 8.98 6.45 -4.62
CA VAL A 472 8.31 5.98 -5.83
C VAL A 472 9.37 5.41 -6.76
N PHE A 473 9.06 4.32 -7.45
CA PHE A 473 9.93 3.78 -8.50
C PHE A 473 10.20 4.84 -9.57
N ASP A 474 11.48 5.08 -9.86
CA ASP A 474 11.93 6.03 -10.88
C ASP A 474 12.41 5.31 -12.14
N SER A 475 13.44 4.49 -12.02
CA SER A 475 14.10 3.88 -13.17
C SER A 475 14.92 2.66 -12.78
N TYR A 476 15.57 2.05 -13.76
CA TYR A 476 16.62 1.06 -13.55
C TYR A 476 17.99 1.70 -13.84
N ALA A 477 18.94 1.60 -12.90
CA ALA A 477 20.30 2.07 -13.07
C ALA A 477 21.32 0.95 -12.82
N PRO A 478 22.57 1.10 -13.28
CA PRO A 478 23.63 0.14 -13.03
C PRO A 478 23.80 -0.18 -11.55
N TYR A 479 24.07 -1.45 -11.26
CA TYR A 479 24.25 -1.94 -9.89
C TYR A 479 25.34 -1.17 -9.14
N LYS A 480 25.01 -0.54 -8.02
CA LYS A 480 25.88 0.36 -7.24
C LYS A 480 26.78 -0.37 -6.21
N GLY A 481 26.99 -1.68 -6.37
CA GLY A 481 27.83 -2.48 -5.46
C GLY A 481 27.08 -2.99 -4.23
N ASP A 482 27.78 -3.70 -3.36
CA ASP A 482 27.16 -4.35 -2.20
C ASP A 482 26.68 -3.34 -1.15
N LEU A 483 25.56 -3.66 -0.53
CA LEU A 483 24.97 -2.95 0.61
C LEU A 483 24.69 -3.94 1.72
N SER A 484 25.14 -3.63 2.93
CA SER A 484 24.72 -4.38 4.11
C SER A 484 23.27 -4.07 4.43
N ARG A 485 22.46 -5.11 4.55
CA ARG A 485 21.04 -4.97 4.88
C ARG A 485 20.82 -4.52 6.32
N ARG A 486 21.66 -5.01 7.23
CA ARG A 486 21.55 -4.79 8.67
C ARG A 486 22.95 -4.76 9.31
N ASN A 487 23.16 -3.83 10.23
CA ASN A 487 24.42 -3.68 10.99
C ASN A 487 24.38 -4.37 12.36
N THR A 488 23.30 -5.06 12.68
CA THR A 488 23.08 -5.76 13.95
C THR A 488 22.89 -7.26 13.71
N GLY A 489 23.32 -8.10 14.65
CA GLY A 489 23.13 -9.54 14.62
C GLY A 489 21.82 -9.96 15.31
N SER A 490 21.59 -11.27 15.35
CA SER A 490 20.46 -11.90 16.03
C SER A 490 20.88 -12.59 17.32
N LEU A 491 20.04 -12.52 18.35
CA LEU A 491 20.12 -13.44 19.49
C LEU A 491 19.37 -14.71 19.12
N VAL A 492 20.08 -15.83 19.03
CA VAL A 492 19.55 -17.12 18.53
C VAL A 492 19.44 -18.11 19.68
N SER A 493 18.27 -18.72 19.85
CA SER A 493 18.06 -19.75 20.88
C SER A 493 18.92 -20.99 20.62
N PHE A 494 19.60 -21.46 21.67
CA PHE A 494 20.43 -22.67 21.63
C PHE A 494 19.61 -23.94 21.78
N GLU A 495 18.59 -23.92 22.64
CA GLU A 495 17.80 -25.09 23.01
C GLU A 495 16.33 -24.94 22.61
N THR A 496 15.67 -26.10 22.52
CA THR A 496 14.23 -26.19 22.39
C THR A 496 13.61 -26.37 23.78
N GLY A 497 12.61 -25.56 24.11
CA GLY A 497 11.95 -25.61 25.42
C GLY A 497 11.06 -24.39 25.65
N GLU A 498 10.89 -24.00 26.90
CA GLU A 498 10.16 -22.82 27.32
C GLU A 498 11.13 -21.77 27.88
N SER A 499 10.97 -20.51 27.51
CA SER A 499 11.80 -19.42 28.00
C SER A 499 11.53 -19.15 29.48
N ILE A 500 12.59 -19.05 30.26
CA ILE A 500 12.55 -18.89 31.71
C ILE A 500 13.17 -17.57 32.12
N THR A 501 12.63 -16.92 33.15
CA THR A 501 13.09 -15.62 33.67
C THR A 501 14.61 -15.56 33.86
N TYR A 502 15.23 -16.59 34.42
CA TYR A 502 16.68 -16.63 34.62
C TYR A 502 17.48 -16.66 33.31
N GLY A 503 17.03 -17.46 32.34
CA GLY A 503 17.65 -17.53 31.02
C GLY A 503 17.53 -16.22 30.27
N LEU A 504 16.36 -15.58 30.32
CA LEU A 504 16.10 -14.29 29.70
C LEU A 504 16.91 -13.14 30.37
N PHE A 505 17.04 -13.16 31.69
CA PHE A 505 17.86 -12.18 32.43
C PHE A 505 19.30 -12.18 31.94
N ASN A 506 19.91 -13.35 31.76
CA ASN A 506 21.25 -13.48 31.21
C ASN A 506 21.33 -13.11 29.72
N ALA A 507 20.27 -13.33 28.96
CA ALA A 507 20.23 -13.02 27.53
C ALA A 507 20.05 -11.52 27.26
N GLN A 508 19.31 -10.77 28.11
CA GLN A 508 19.10 -9.34 27.94
C GLN A 508 20.38 -8.49 28.08
N GLU A 509 21.41 -8.99 28.77
CA GLU A 509 22.74 -8.35 28.81
C GLU A 509 23.44 -8.33 27.45
N ARG A 510 23.02 -9.18 26.52
CA ARG A 510 23.61 -9.34 25.18
C ARG A 510 22.83 -8.62 24.08
N GLY A 511 21.65 -8.10 24.40
CA GLY A 511 20.83 -7.35 23.45
C GLY A 511 19.36 -7.27 23.86
N GLN A 512 18.53 -6.69 23.01
CA GLN A 512 17.11 -6.50 23.27
C GLN A 512 16.31 -7.75 22.87
N LEU A 513 15.50 -8.26 23.78
CA LEU A 513 14.68 -9.46 23.57
C LEU A 513 13.36 -9.15 22.85
N PHE A 514 12.88 -10.11 22.05
CA PHE A 514 11.57 -10.10 21.39
C PHE A 514 10.52 -10.93 22.13
N ILE A 515 10.93 -11.78 23.07
CA ILE A 515 10.09 -12.70 23.80
C ILE A 515 10.17 -12.45 25.31
N GLY A 516 9.09 -12.76 26.02
CA GLY A 516 9.03 -12.79 27.49
C GLY A 516 9.19 -14.22 28.05
N ALA A 517 8.99 -14.36 29.34
CA ALA A 517 9.00 -15.66 30.01
C ALA A 517 7.75 -16.49 29.66
N GLY A 518 7.87 -17.82 29.69
CA GLY A 518 6.77 -18.74 29.41
C GLY A 518 6.48 -18.91 27.90
N VAL A 519 7.35 -18.43 27.01
CA VAL A 519 7.18 -18.57 25.57
C VAL A 519 7.90 -19.82 25.06
N PRO A 520 7.21 -20.71 24.32
CA PRO A 520 7.86 -21.84 23.67
C PRO A 520 8.90 -21.36 22.62
N VAL A 521 10.09 -21.93 22.66
CA VAL A 521 11.19 -21.64 21.74
C VAL A 521 11.81 -22.94 21.23
N TYR A 522 12.51 -22.86 20.11
CA TYR A 522 13.28 -23.99 19.58
C TYR A 522 14.67 -23.53 19.17
N ALA A 523 15.59 -24.47 19.07
CA ALA A 523 16.96 -24.22 18.62
C ALA A 523 16.97 -23.59 17.22
N GLY A 524 17.67 -22.45 17.07
CA GLY A 524 17.68 -21.69 15.82
C GLY A 524 16.60 -20.63 15.67
N MET A 525 15.67 -20.51 16.61
CA MET A 525 14.70 -19.40 16.68
C MET A 525 15.41 -18.11 17.10
N VAL A 526 15.10 -17.01 16.44
CA VAL A 526 15.60 -15.67 16.81
C VAL A 526 14.73 -15.13 17.94
N VAL A 527 15.35 -14.81 19.05
CA VAL A 527 14.68 -14.37 20.30
C VAL A 527 15.00 -12.92 20.67
N GLY A 528 15.85 -12.25 19.89
CA GLY A 528 16.20 -10.85 20.14
C GLY A 528 17.20 -10.32 19.11
N VAL A 529 17.57 -9.05 19.25
CA VAL A 529 18.59 -8.34 18.46
C VAL A 529 19.86 -8.14 19.27
N SER A 530 21.01 -8.43 18.66
CA SER A 530 22.34 -8.13 19.20
C SER A 530 22.81 -6.76 18.70
N PRO A 531 23.45 -5.92 19.53
CA PRO A 531 24.06 -4.68 19.08
C PRO A 531 25.31 -4.91 18.21
N LYS A 532 25.85 -6.13 18.21
CA LYS A 532 26.98 -6.53 17.36
C LYS A 532 26.48 -7.04 16.01
N GLN A 533 27.30 -6.96 14.99
CA GLN A 533 26.97 -7.50 13.66
C GLN A 533 26.85 -9.04 13.64
N GLU A 534 27.55 -9.72 14.53
CA GLU A 534 27.52 -11.17 14.62
C GLU A 534 26.34 -11.67 15.43
N ASP A 535 25.84 -12.82 15.02
CA ASP A 535 24.82 -13.54 15.76
C ASP A 535 25.36 -14.10 17.07
N ILE A 536 24.59 -13.97 18.13
CA ILE A 536 24.96 -14.50 19.45
C ILE A 536 23.96 -15.60 19.81
N THR A 537 24.50 -16.78 20.09
CA THR A 537 23.70 -17.89 20.60
C THR A 537 23.47 -17.71 22.11
N VAL A 538 22.21 -17.80 22.53
CA VAL A 538 21.78 -17.60 23.92
C VAL A 538 20.92 -18.78 24.39
N ASN A 539 21.05 -19.15 25.66
CA ASN A 539 20.18 -20.16 26.27
C ASN A 539 19.10 -19.50 27.13
N VAL A 540 17.92 -19.29 26.53
CA VAL A 540 16.76 -18.68 27.22
C VAL A 540 15.97 -19.69 28.05
N CYS A 541 16.25 -21.00 27.93
CA CYS A 541 15.61 -22.07 28.71
C CYS A 541 16.39 -22.44 29.98
N LYS A 542 17.54 -21.78 30.23
CA LYS A 542 18.44 -22.11 31.34
C LYS A 542 17.79 -21.85 32.69
N LYS A 543 17.69 -22.90 33.50
CA LYS A 543 17.22 -22.82 34.90
C LYS A 543 18.33 -22.35 35.82
N LYS A 544 17.97 -21.63 36.91
CA LYS A 544 18.89 -21.33 38.00
C LYS A 544 19.27 -22.66 38.67
N GLN A 545 20.56 -23.01 38.72
CA GLN A 545 21.01 -24.14 39.50
C GLN A 545 20.91 -23.81 40.98
N LEU A 546 20.23 -24.63 41.72
CA LEU A 546 20.16 -24.52 43.17
C LEU A 546 21.54 -24.93 43.72
N THR A 547 22.36 -24.02 44.15
CA THR A 547 23.59 -24.28 44.89
C THR A 547 23.25 -24.33 46.39
N ASN A 548 23.73 -25.36 47.10
CA ASN A 548 23.51 -25.57 48.53
C ASN A 548 24.22 -24.58 49.46
N THR A 549 24.75 -23.48 48.97
CA THR A 549 25.38 -22.42 49.76
C THR A 549 24.32 -21.42 50.20
N ARG A 550 24.06 -21.35 51.51
CA ARG A 550 23.21 -20.38 52.15
C ARG A 550 23.77 -18.94 51.95
N ALA A 551 23.32 -18.29 50.92
CA ALA A 551 23.27 -16.83 50.88
C ALA A 551 21.77 -16.46 51.02
N ALA A 552 21.26 -16.61 52.24
CA ALA A 552 19.99 -16.04 52.64
C ALA A 552 20.19 -14.54 52.74
N GLY A 553 19.91 -13.77 51.68
CA GLY A 553 19.97 -12.33 51.76
C GLY A 553 19.76 -11.52 50.51
N SER A 554 19.87 -12.10 49.30
CA SER A 554 19.64 -11.32 48.10
C SER A 554 19.02 -12.19 46.97
N ASP A 555 17.78 -12.61 47.14
CA ASP A 555 16.91 -12.89 46.01
C ASP A 555 16.37 -11.53 45.53
N ASP A 556 17.25 -10.68 45.00
CA ASP A 556 16.83 -9.54 44.21
C ASP A 556 15.97 -10.08 43.06
N ALA A 557 14.74 -9.60 43.02
CA ALA A 557 13.80 -9.97 41.97
C ALA A 557 14.44 -9.66 40.61
N LEU A 558 14.65 -10.71 39.79
CA LEU A 558 15.24 -10.57 38.46
C LEU A 558 14.33 -9.66 37.62
N ARG A 559 14.78 -8.42 37.38
CA ARG A 559 14.03 -7.46 36.56
C ARG A 559 14.31 -7.74 35.07
N LEU A 560 13.26 -8.11 34.35
CA LEU A 560 13.31 -8.22 32.89
C LEU A 560 12.86 -6.90 32.29
N VAL A 561 13.61 -6.44 31.28
CA VAL A 561 13.17 -5.35 30.40
C VAL A 561 12.00 -5.87 29.56
N PRO A 562 10.91 -5.11 29.38
CA PRO A 562 9.80 -5.52 28.53
C PRO A 562 10.30 -5.91 27.13
N PRO A 563 9.85 -7.05 26.57
CA PRO A 563 10.28 -7.49 25.25
C PRO A 563 9.74 -6.55 24.18
N ARG A 564 10.54 -6.29 23.15
CA ARG A 564 10.11 -5.57 21.96
C ARG A 564 9.25 -6.50 21.10
N LYS A 565 7.96 -6.23 21.00
CA LYS A 565 7.08 -6.93 20.06
C LYS A 565 7.23 -6.31 18.68
N LEU A 566 7.60 -7.11 17.70
CA LEU A 566 7.74 -6.69 16.32
C LEU A 566 6.42 -6.83 15.58
N SER A 567 6.04 -5.83 14.78
CA SER A 567 4.98 -5.94 13.78
C SER A 567 5.45 -6.82 12.61
N LEU A 568 4.55 -7.19 11.70
CA LEU A 568 4.90 -7.95 10.49
C LEU A 568 5.98 -7.21 9.67
N GLU A 569 5.78 -5.93 9.43
CA GLU A 569 6.71 -5.08 8.68
C GLU A 569 8.08 -5.05 9.37
N GLN A 570 8.10 -4.83 10.68
CA GLN A 570 9.34 -4.84 11.46
C GLN A 570 10.03 -6.20 11.44
N CYS A 571 9.27 -7.30 11.39
CA CYS A 571 9.85 -8.63 11.19
C CYS A 571 10.51 -8.76 9.82
N LEU A 572 9.83 -8.32 8.74
CA LEU A 572 10.34 -8.37 7.37
C LEU A 572 11.60 -7.52 7.19
N GLU A 573 11.61 -6.31 7.74
CA GLU A 573 12.77 -5.41 7.75
C GLU A 573 13.95 -6.02 8.52
N PHE A 574 13.66 -6.73 9.62
CA PHE A 574 14.70 -7.32 10.46
C PHE A 574 15.39 -8.53 9.82
N LEU A 575 14.74 -9.24 8.90
CA LEU A 575 15.25 -10.48 8.31
C LEU A 575 16.62 -10.29 7.64
N ALA A 576 17.59 -11.10 8.04
CA ALA A 576 18.85 -11.29 7.31
C ALA A 576 18.70 -12.35 6.21
N ASP A 577 19.67 -12.44 5.29
CA ASP A 577 19.63 -13.37 4.15
C ASP A 577 19.58 -14.85 4.53
N ASP A 578 20.07 -15.18 5.72
CA ASP A 578 20.08 -16.52 6.30
C ASP A 578 18.91 -16.78 7.26
N GLU A 579 17.91 -15.88 7.30
CA GLU A 579 16.74 -15.96 8.14
C GLU A 579 15.47 -16.18 7.33
N LEU A 580 14.43 -16.67 8.00
CA LEU A 580 13.08 -16.85 7.49
C LEU A 580 12.09 -16.35 8.55
N LEU A 581 10.94 -15.88 8.10
CA LEU A 581 9.82 -15.54 8.96
C LEU A 581 8.74 -16.62 8.86
N GLU A 582 8.45 -17.31 9.94
CA GLU A 582 7.25 -18.14 10.07
C GLU A 582 6.05 -17.24 10.33
N VAL A 583 5.05 -17.37 9.49
CA VAL A 583 3.79 -16.63 9.56
C VAL A 583 2.69 -17.61 9.89
N THR A 584 2.03 -17.41 11.02
CA THR A 584 0.89 -18.23 11.45
C THR A 584 -0.25 -17.32 11.90
N PRO A 585 -1.48 -17.80 12.00
CA PRO A 585 -2.61 -16.99 12.47
C PRO A 585 -2.38 -16.33 13.83
N LYS A 586 -1.57 -16.96 14.71
CA LYS A 586 -1.36 -16.51 16.09
C LYS A 586 0.01 -15.89 16.33
N SER A 587 1.03 -16.25 15.55
CA SER A 587 2.42 -15.94 15.85
C SER A 587 3.21 -15.53 14.62
N LEU A 588 4.18 -14.65 14.82
CA LEU A 588 5.25 -14.32 13.89
C LEU A 588 6.57 -14.72 14.55
N ARG A 589 7.32 -15.62 13.94
CA ARG A 589 8.57 -16.16 14.50
C ARG A 589 9.69 -16.07 13.47
N ILE A 590 10.72 -15.33 13.81
CA ILE A 590 11.95 -15.27 12.98
C ILE A 590 12.82 -16.47 13.37
N ARG A 591 13.38 -17.12 12.38
CA ARG A 591 14.29 -18.26 12.59
C ARG A 591 15.44 -18.26 11.59
N LYS A 592 16.53 -18.94 11.95
CA LYS A 592 17.61 -19.24 11.01
C LYS A 592 17.16 -20.31 10.00
N ARG A 593 17.65 -20.23 8.76
CA ARG A 593 17.44 -21.29 7.75
C ARG A 593 18.03 -22.62 8.21
N ILE A 594 19.24 -22.57 8.75
CA ILE A 594 19.93 -23.72 9.34
C ILE A 594 19.68 -23.66 10.85
N LEU A 595 18.82 -24.52 11.37
CA LEU A 595 18.45 -24.53 12.80
C LEU A 595 19.58 -25.03 13.69
N ASP A 596 20.35 -26.00 13.22
CA ASP A 596 21.47 -26.59 13.96
C ASP A 596 22.64 -25.62 14.10
N HIS A 597 23.11 -25.40 15.32
CA HIS A 597 24.18 -24.46 15.64
C HIS A 597 25.52 -24.80 14.97
N GLU A 598 25.93 -26.08 15.04
CA GLU A 598 27.22 -26.51 14.50
C GLU A 598 27.24 -26.40 12.96
N ARG A 599 26.13 -26.77 12.31
CA ARG A 599 25.98 -26.63 10.85
C ARG A 599 26.02 -25.15 10.43
N ARG A 600 25.40 -24.23 11.19
CA ARG A 600 25.49 -22.79 10.92
C ARG A 600 26.92 -22.30 10.99
N MET A 601 27.65 -22.65 12.05
CA MET A 601 29.04 -22.23 12.23
C MET A 601 29.94 -22.77 11.09
N LYS A 602 29.76 -24.02 10.70
CA LYS A 602 30.48 -24.60 9.54
C LYS A 602 30.16 -23.88 8.23
N ALA A 603 28.88 -23.53 8.00
CA ALA A 603 28.47 -22.81 6.79
C ALA A 603 29.02 -21.37 6.77
N ALA A 604 29.08 -20.69 7.91
CA ALA A 604 29.68 -19.35 8.03
C ALA A 604 31.20 -19.37 7.73
N HIS A 605 31.94 -20.33 8.29
CA HIS A 605 33.37 -20.47 8.02
C HIS A 605 33.69 -20.92 6.58
N GLY A 606 32.83 -21.72 5.95
CA GLY A 606 32.96 -22.12 4.55
C GLY A 606 32.72 -21.00 3.54
N LYS A 607 31.96 -19.96 3.90
CA LYS A 607 31.79 -18.74 3.09
C LYS A 607 32.95 -17.75 3.23
N SER A 608 33.65 -17.76 4.35
CA SER A 608 34.82 -16.91 4.59
C SER A 608 36.07 -17.41 3.87
N ALA A 609 36.05 -18.64 3.34
CA ALA A 609 37.19 -19.28 2.64
C ALA A 609 37.06 -19.28 1.10
N LYS A 610 36.01 -18.67 0.56
CA LYS A 610 35.83 -18.40 -0.88
C LYS A 610 35.78 -16.90 -1.13
#